data_0f7ab572049037114e2e3ff2e26053be
#
_entry.id   0f7ab572049037114e2e3ff2e26053be
#
_cell.length_a   1.000
_cell.length_b   1.000
_cell.length_c   1.000
_cell.angle_alpha   90.00
_cell.angle_beta   90.00
_cell.angle_gamma   90.00
#
_symmetry.space_group_name_H-M   'P 1'
#
loop_
_entity.id
_entity.type
_entity.pdbx_description
1 polymer ?
#
loop_
_entity_poly.entity_id
_entity_poly.type
_entity_poly.pdbx_seq_one_letter_code
_entity_poly.pdbx_strand_id
1 'polypeptide(L)'
;MPTLFDPIQIGDLQLNNRIIMAPLTRCRADEGRVPNALMAEYYVQRASAGLIISEATAVTPMGVGYPNTPGIWSDAQIRGWSNITQAVHANGGKIVLQLWHVGRISDPIYLNGELPVAPSAIQPAGHVSLVRPIKDFVTPRALETEEIADIVEAYRQGAENAMAAGFDGVEIHGANGYLLDQFLQSSTNQRTDRYGGSVENRARLLLEVTDAAISVWGAGRVGVHLAPRADSHDMGDANRGETFGYVARELGKRGIAFICAREKADDDSLTPQLKKEFGGVFIANERFTKDQANAWLAEGKADAVAFGIPFIANPDLPERLEQDAALNEPHPETFYGSGPVGYIDYPRL
;
A
#
# COMPACT_ATOMS: atom_id res chain seq x y z
N MET A 1 -19.23 -9.51 -20.20
CA MET A 1 -18.47 -8.41 -19.60
C MET A 1 -17.97 -8.92 -18.25
N PRO A 2 -16.75 -8.63 -17.86
CA PRO A 2 -16.21 -9.14 -16.58
C PRO A 2 -16.96 -8.56 -15.38
N THR A 3 -17.05 -9.36 -14.32
CA THR A 3 -17.65 -9.00 -13.03
C THR A 3 -16.62 -9.17 -11.92
N LEU A 4 -16.94 -8.77 -10.68
CA LEU A 4 -16.11 -8.97 -9.50
C LEU A 4 -15.78 -10.45 -9.24
N PHE A 5 -16.64 -11.38 -9.67
CA PHE A 5 -16.53 -12.82 -9.36
C PHE A 5 -15.80 -13.62 -10.44
N ASP A 6 -15.44 -13.00 -11.54
CA ASP A 6 -14.70 -13.66 -12.63
C ASP A 6 -13.21 -13.76 -12.28
N PRO A 7 -12.54 -14.87 -12.64
CA PRO A 7 -11.10 -14.98 -12.45
C PRO A 7 -10.32 -13.96 -13.27
N ILE A 8 -9.09 -13.68 -12.84
CA ILE A 8 -8.18 -12.77 -13.53
C ILE A 8 -6.72 -13.21 -13.35
N GLN A 9 -5.92 -13.00 -14.39
CA GLN A 9 -4.46 -13.09 -14.32
C GLN A 9 -3.89 -11.71 -13.99
N ILE A 10 -3.11 -11.60 -12.92
CA ILE A 10 -2.38 -10.37 -12.54
C ILE A 10 -0.89 -10.70 -12.50
N GLY A 11 -0.14 -10.25 -13.52
CA GLY A 11 1.24 -10.68 -13.68
C GLY A 11 1.33 -12.21 -13.71
N ASP A 12 2.10 -12.79 -12.80
CA ASP A 12 2.26 -14.25 -12.65
C ASP A 12 1.20 -14.90 -11.74
N LEU A 13 0.27 -14.11 -11.18
CA LEU A 13 -0.72 -14.58 -10.22
C LEU A 13 -2.06 -14.86 -10.90
N GLN A 14 -2.54 -16.09 -10.82
CA GLN A 14 -3.91 -16.45 -11.19
C GLN A 14 -4.83 -16.26 -9.98
N LEU A 15 -5.81 -15.37 -10.08
CA LEU A 15 -6.77 -15.06 -9.03
C LEU A 15 -8.16 -15.63 -9.36
N ASN A 16 -8.87 -16.08 -8.33
CA ASN A 16 -10.20 -16.68 -8.50
C ASN A 16 -11.32 -15.66 -8.66
N ASN A 17 -11.08 -14.41 -8.26
CA ASN A 17 -12.03 -13.29 -8.40
C ASN A 17 -11.25 -11.97 -8.50
N ARG A 18 -11.98 -10.86 -8.74
CA ARG A 18 -11.43 -9.50 -8.92
C ARG A 18 -11.63 -8.63 -7.68
N ILE A 19 -11.94 -9.23 -6.54
CA ILE A 19 -12.15 -8.56 -5.25
C ILE A 19 -10.84 -8.58 -4.49
N ILE A 20 -10.17 -7.44 -4.43
CA ILE A 20 -8.86 -7.33 -3.79
C ILE A 20 -9.04 -6.73 -2.38
N MET A 21 -8.39 -7.32 -1.38
CA MET A 21 -8.29 -6.67 -0.07
C MET A 21 -7.24 -5.57 -0.14
N ALA A 22 -7.69 -4.31 0.02
CA ALA A 22 -6.81 -3.15 0.05
C ALA A 22 -5.87 -3.19 1.27
N PRO A 23 -4.67 -2.57 1.19
CA PRO A 23 -3.76 -2.47 2.33
C PRO A 23 -4.36 -1.58 3.43
N LEU A 24 -4.39 -2.09 4.65
CA LEU A 24 -5.03 -1.43 5.79
C LEU A 24 -4.14 -1.54 7.03
N THR A 25 -3.60 -0.43 7.51
CA THR A 25 -2.85 -0.37 8.77
C THR A 25 -3.78 -0.65 9.95
N ARG A 26 -3.44 -1.65 10.79
CA ARG A 26 -4.27 -2.08 11.91
C ARG A 26 -3.58 -1.99 13.28
N CYS A 27 -2.27 -1.71 13.32
CA CYS A 27 -1.50 -1.46 14.55
C CYS A 27 -1.56 -2.61 15.57
N ARG A 28 -1.39 -3.85 15.17
CA ARG A 28 -1.48 -5.04 16.06
C ARG A 28 -0.23 -5.92 16.09
N ALA A 29 0.89 -5.47 15.49
CA ALA A 29 2.16 -6.17 15.62
C ALA A 29 2.68 -6.10 17.08
N ASP A 30 3.40 -7.12 17.49
CA ASP A 30 4.04 -7.21 18.79
C ASP A 30 5.25 -6.27 18.94
N GLU A 31 5.87 -6.28 20.10
CA GLU A 31 7.13 -5.60 20.35
C GLU A 31 8.16 -5.99 19.28
N GLY A 32 9.03 -5.04 18.90
CA GLY A 32 9.95 -5.23 17.79
C GLY A 32 9.27 -5.27 16.42
N ARG A 33 7.97 -4.88 16.34
CA ARG A 33 7.18 -4.85 15.10
C ARG A 33 7.05 -6.21 14.43
N VAL A 34 6.96 -7.25 15.26
CA VAL A 34 6.88 -8.64 14.82
C VAL A 34 5.42 -9.02 14.58
N PRO A 35 5.07 -9.51 13.38
CA PRO A 35 3.75 -10.07 13.11
C PRO A 35 3.46 -11.29 14.01
N ASN A 36 2.20 -11.41 14.46
CA ASN A 36 1.80 -12.37 15.48
C ASN A 36 0.62 -13.26 15.04
N ALA A 37 0.21 -14.17 15.92
CA ALA A 37 -0.87 -15.11 15.65
C ALA A 37 -2.23 -14.44 15.46
N LEU A 38 -2.48 -13.30 16.12
CA LEU A 38 -3.73 -12.53 15.95
C LEU A 38 -3.82 -11.96 14.52
N MET A 39 -2.68 -11.48 13.98
CA MET A 39 -2.59 -11.03 12.60
C MET A 39 -2.78 -12.20 11.61
N ALA A 40 -2.25 -13.38 11.93
CA ALA A 40 -2.46 -14.57 11.11
C ALA A 40 -3.96 -14.91 11.01
N GLU A 41 -4.68 -14.94 12.11
CA GLU A 41 -6.13 -15.16 12.11
C GLU A 41 -6.88 -14.12 11.28
N TYR A 42 -6.52 -12.84 11.40
CA TYR A 42 -7.12 -11.75 10.63
C TYR A 42 -6.99 -11.96 9.12
N TYR A 43 -5.81 -12.31 8.64
CA TYR A 43 -5.58 -12.53 7.21
C TYR A 43 -6.20 -13.85 6.73
N VAL A 44 -6.17 -14.91 7.52
CA VAL A 44 -6.82 -16.20 7.21
C VAL A 44 -8.33 -16.02 7.03
N GLN A 45 -8.97 -15.26 7.90
CA GLN A 45 -10.41 -14.98 7.78
C GLN A 45 -10.78 -14.33 6.45
N ARG A 46 -9.84 -13.67 5.77
CA ARG A 46 -10.01 -12.92 4.51
C ARG A 46 -9.40 -13.63 3.30
N ALA A 47 -9.05 -14.91 3.44
CA ALA A 47 -8.39 -15.69 2.39
C ALA A 47 -9.25 -15.91 1.13
N SER A 48 -10.57 -15.66 1.18
CA SER A 48 -11.46 -15.70 0.00
C SER A 48 -11.32 -14.49 -0.93
N ALA A 49 -10.60 -13.42 -0.52
CA ALA A 49 -10.21 -12.35 -1.44
C ALA A 49 -9.41 -12.91 -2.61
N GLY A 50 -9.61 -12.38 -3.82
CA GLY A 50 -8.78 -12.75 -4.97
C GLY A 50 -7.29 -12.53 -4.70
N LEU A 51 -6.96 -11.42 -4.06
CA LEU A 51 -5.62 -11.11 -3.56
C LEU A 51 -5.74 -10.29 -2.27
N ILE A 52 -4.93 -10.62 -1.29
CA ILE A 52 -4.72 -9.78 -0.11
C ILE A 52 -3.48 -8.91 -0.35
N ILE A 53 -3.61 -7.59 -0.26
CA ILE A 53 -2.48 -6.70 -0.09
C ILE A 53 -2.36 -6.47 1.42
N SER A 54 -1.22 -6.83 2.02
CA SER A 54 -1.01 -6.72 3.45
C SER A 54 -1.08 -5.27 3.93
N GLU A 55 -1.24 -5.07 5.21
CA GLU A 55 -0.98 -3.75 5.79
C GLU A 55 0.44 -3.26 5.47
N ALA A 56 0.59 -1.94 5.38
CA ALA A 56 1.86 -1.30 5.10
C ALA A 56 2.92 -1.71 6.13
N THR A 57 4.05 -2.20 5.63
CA THR A 57 5.11 -2.85 6.40
C THR A 57 6.42 -2.13 6.18
N ALA A 58 6.99 -1.56 7.25
CA ALA A 58 8.19 -0.75 7.15
C ALA A 58 9.41 -1.59 6.73
N VAL A 59 10.19 -1.08 5.76
CA VAL A 59 11.40 -1.73 5.24
C VAL A 59 12.64 -1.46 6.09
N THR A 60 12.58 -0.46 6.99
CA THR A 60 13.67 -0.04 7.86
C THR A 60 13.10 0.63 9.12
N PRO A 61 13.83 0.64 10.25
CA PRO A 61 13.41 1.38 11.45
C PRO A 61 13.10 2.87 11.19
N MET A 62 13.86 3.55 10.33
CA MET A 62 13.61 4.95 9.94
C MET A 62 12.31 5.13 9.14
N GLY A 63 11.76 4.06 8.59
CA GLY A 63 10.49 4.05 7.86
C GLY A 63 9.24 4.00 8.72
N VAL A 64 9.36 4.05 10.04
CA VAL A 64 8.25 3.90 10.99
C VAL A 64 7.64 5.25 11.38
N GLY A 65 6.31 5.32 11.51
CA GLY A 65 5.58 6.53 11.92
C GLY A 65 4.29 6.27 12.70
N TYR A 66 4.02 4.99 13.03
CA TYR A 66 2.81 4.59 13.76
C TYR A 66 3.14 3.54 14.81
N PRO A 67 2.35 3.44 15.90
CA PRO A 67 2.55 2.39 16.89
C PRO A 67 2.20 1.02 16.31
N ASN A 68 2.91 -0.02 16.73
CA ASN A 68 2.58 -1.42 16.48
C ASN A 68 2.29 -1.78 15.00
N THR A 69 2.88 -1.05 14.06
CA THR A 69 2.90 -1.46 12.64
C THR A 69 4.01 -2.47 12.41
N PRO A 70 3.82 -3.47 11.53
CA PRO A 70 4.83 -4.49 11.30
C PRO A 70 6.03 -3.95 10.51
N GLY A 71 7.15 -4.66 10.63
CA GLY A 71 8.36 -4.47 9.84
C GLY A 71 8.75 -5.70 9.03
N ILE A 72 9.77 -5.55 8.17
CA ILE A 72 10.32 -6.63 7.34
C ILE A 72 11.84 -6.58 7.24
N TRP A 73 12.54 -6.01 8.22
CA TRP A 73 14.00 -5.86 8.20
C TRP A 73 14.75 -6.79 9.16
N SER A 74 14.05 -7.61 9.97
CA SER A 74 14.68 -8.52 10.93
C SER A 74 14.20 -9.96 10.77
N ASP A 75 15.03 -10.92 11.20
CA ASP A 75 14.69 -12.34 11.17
C ASP A 75 13.41 -12.67 11.95
N ALA A 76 13.17 -11.98 13.09
CA ALA A 76 11.96 -12.18 13.87
C ALA A 76 10.72 -11.76 13.08
N GLN A 77 10.78 -10.64 12.36
CA GLN A 77 9.70 -10.15 11.50
C GLN A 77 9.47 -11.10 10.32
N ILE A 78 10.53 -11.58 9.67
CA ILE A 78 10.44 -12.57 8.58
C ILE A 78 9.73 -13.83 9.08
N ARG A 79 10.11 -14.38 10.24
CA ARG A 79 9.44 -15.56 10.82
C ARG A 79 7.98 -15.29 11.15
N GLY A 80 7.66 -14.11 11.72
CA GLY A 80 6.28 -13.70 12.01
C GLY A 80 5.43 -13.67 10.74
N TRP A 81 5.92 -13.04 9.69
CA TRP A 81 5.24 -13.02 8.39
C TRP A 81 5.14 -14.42 7.74
N SER A 82 6.18 -15.26 7.87
CA SER A 82 6.15 -16.63 7.33
C SER A 82 5.01 -17.47 7.93
N ASN A 83 4.71 -17.31 9.21
CA ASN A 83 3.56 -17.97 9.84
C ASN A 83 2.24 -17.49 9.22
N ILE A 84 2.13 -16.20 8.89
CA ILE A 84 0.93 -15.63 8.28
C ILE A 84 0.76 -16.13 6.84
N THR A 85 1.80 -16.06 6.02
CA THR A 85 1.72 -16.49 4.61
C THR A 85 1.38 -17.97 4.49
N GLN A 86 2.01 -18.83 5.31
CA GLN A 86 1.70 -20.26 5.36
C GLN A 86 0.23 -20.52 5.74
N ALA A 87 -0.28 -19.79 6.74
CA ALA A 87 -1.67 -19.94 7.17
C ALA A 87 -2.67 -19.46 6.10
N VAL A 88 -2.38 -18.33 5.43
CA VAL A 88 -3.21 -17.83 4.31
C VAL A 88 -3.19 -18.82 3.14
N HIS A 89 -2.04 -19.34 2.75
CA HIS A 89 -1.90 -20.34 1.67
C HIS A 89 -2.63 -21.65 2.00
N ALA A 90 -2.54 -22.11 3.26
CA ALA A 90 -3.26 -23.30 3.70
C ALA A 90 -4.80 -23.15 3.58
N ASN A 91 -5.31 -21.92 3.54
CA ASN A 91 -6.72 -21.59 3.31
C ASN A 91 -7.00 -21.15 1.85
N GLY A 92 -6.07 -21.40 0.92
CA GLY A 92 -6.25 -21.14 -0.52
C GLY A 92 -6.11 -19.66 -0.92
N GLY A 93 -5.76 -18.77 0.01
CA GLY A 93 -5.57 -17.34 -0.25
C GLY A 93 -4.22 -17.02 -0.90
N LYS A 94 -4.12 -15.82 -1.46
CA LYS A 94 -2.88 -15.23 -1.98
C LYS A 94 -2.63 -13.90 -1.29
N ILE A 95 -1.37 -13.62 -0.95
CA ILE A 95 -1.00 -12.42 -0.19
C ILE A 95 0.32 -11.82 -0.71
N VAL A 96 0.31 -10.50 -0.98
CA VAL A 96 1.50 -9.71 -1.30
C VAL A 96 1.81 -8.74 -0.17
N LEU A 97 3.10 -8.45 0.05
CA LEU A 97 3.53 -7.52 1.10
C LEU A 97 3.58 -6.10 0.58
N GLN A 98 2.90 -5.15 1.24
CA GLN A 98 3.07 -3.73 0.94
C GLN A 98 4.32 -3.18 1.63
N LEU A 99 5.36 -2.87 0.86
CA LEU A 99 6.63 -2.28 1.32
C LEU A 99 6.49 -0.78 1.54
N TRP A 100 6.93 -0.28 2.69
CA TRP A 100 6.59 1.05 3.17
C TRP A 100 7.75 1.79 3.83
N HIS A 101 7.78 3.10 3.65
CA HIS A 101 8.56 4.06 4.40
C HIS A 101 7.76 5.35 4.54
N VAL A 102 7.45 5.77 5.76
CA VAL A 102 6.54 6.91 5.99
C VAL A 102 7.13 8.28 5.63
N GLY A 103 8.46 8.38 5.51
CA GLY A 103 9.10 9.68 5.28
C GLY A 103 8.83 10.66 6.43
N ARG A 104 8.39 11.87 6.09
CA ARG A 104 8.11 12.95 7.04
C ARG A 104 6.90 12.70 7.96
N ILE A 105 6.09 11.68 7.67
CA ILE A 105 4.91 11.35 8.48
C ILE A 105 5.33 10.45 9.65
N SER A 106 6.20 11.01 10.49
CA SER A 106 6.74 10.36 11.67
C SER A 106 7.10 11.40 12.74
N ASP A 107 7.66 10.93 13.83
CA ASP A 107 8.12 11.74 14.96
C ASP A 107 9.30 11.05 15.65
N PRO A 108 10.21 11.80 16.29
CA PRO A 108 11.31 11.24 17.06
C PRO A 108 10.93 10.16 18.09
N ILE A 109 9.67 10.15 18.57
CA ILE A 109 9.16 9.10 19.49
C ILE A 109 9.20 7.69 18.85
N TYR A 110 9.10 7.60 17.54
CA TYR A 110 9.15 6.34 16.78
C TYR A 110 10.56 6.03 16.26
N LEU A 111 11.46 7.02 16.24
CA LEU A 111 12.75 6.99 15.56
C LEU A 111 13.93 7.08 16.53
N ASN A 112 13.77 6.63 17.79
CA ASN A 112 14.80 6.66 18.83
C ASN A 112 15.39 8.07 19.06
N GLY A 113 14.59 9.12 18.89
CA GLY A 113 14.99 10.51 19.04
C GLY A 113 15.51 11.20 17.79
N GLU A 114 15.66 10.47 16.67
CA GLU A 114 16.10 11.06 15.40
C GLU A 114 14.95 11.77 14.67
N LEU A 115 15.29 12.75 13.83
CA LEU A 115 14.32 13.42 12.99
C LEU A 115 13.87 12.50 11.83
N PRO A 116 12.58 12.53 11.45
CA PRO A 116 12.13 11.88 10.23
C PRO A 116 12.82 12.48 9.01
N VAL A 117 12.88 11.69 7.93
CA VAL A 117 13.53 12.08 6.67
C VAL A 117 12.50 12.34 5.58
N ALA A 118 12.85 13.20 4.62
CA ALA A 118 11.99 13.58 3.50
C ALA A 118 12.83 14.05 2.30
N PRO A 119 12.24 14.29 1.12
CA PRO A 119 12.97 14.93 0.02
C PRO A 119 13.42 16.35 0.37
N SER A 120 12.63 17.08 1.14
CA SER A 120 12.89 18.47 1.55
C SER A 120 12.43 18.71 2.99
N ALA A 121 13.05 19.65 3.71
CA ALA A 121 12.74 19.97 5.10
C ALA A 121 11.44 20.79 5.21
N ILE A 122 10.32 20.18 4.83
CA ILE A 122 8.97 20.77 4.85
C ILE A 122 8.12 20.04 5.88
N GLN A 123 7.77 20.74 6.97
CA GLN A 123 6.89 20.18 8.00
C GLN A 123 5.49 19.93 7.43
N PRO A 124 4.92 18.73 7.59
CA PRO A 124 3.54 18.49 7.17
C PRO A 124 2.55 19.15 8.14
N ALA A 125 1.41 19.57 7.62
CA ALA A 125 0.29 20.03 8.45
C ALA A 125 -0.32 18.85 9.23
N GLY A 126 -0.98 19.14 10.36
CA GLY A 126 -1.65 18.15 11.19
C GLY A 126 -0.78 17.66 12.35
N HIS A 127 -1.08 16.48 12.84
CA HIS A 127 -0.49 15.94 14.07
C HIS A 127 -0.09 14.48 13.94
N VAL A 128 0.83 14.06 14.80
CA VAL A 128 1.34 12.69 14.84
C VAL A 128 0.20 11.74 15.21
N SER A 129 -0.04 10.78 14.34
CA SER A 129 -1.15 9.83 14.50
C SER A 129 -1.00 8.98 15.76
N LEU A 130 -2.12 8.81 16.47
CA LEU A 130 -2.25 7.94 17.64
C LEU A 130 -1.36 8.33 18.85
N VAL A 131 -0.74 9.49 18.86
CA VAL A 131 0.01 10.05 20.00
C VAL A 131 -0.91 10.91 20.87
N ARG A 132 -0.82 10.73 22.18
CA ARG A 132 -1.57 11.52 23.17
C ARG A 132 -0.63 11.97 24.31
N PRO A 133 -0.68 13.25 24.74
CA PRO A 133 -1.49 14.32 24.18
C PRO A 133 -1.18 14.57 22.70
N ILE A 134 -2.10 15.23 21.97
CA ILE A 134 -1.90 15.56 20.55
C ILE A 134 -0.60 16.34 20.39
N LYS A 135 0.20 15.95 19.40
CA LYS A 135 1.51 16.51 19.09
C LYS A 135 1.60 16.80 17.60
N ASP A 136 1.95 18.03 17.24
CA ASP A 136 2.20 18.38 15.85
C ASP A 136 3.40 17.64 15.29
N PHE A 137 3.43 17.41 13.97
CA PHE A 137 4.60 16.88 13.30
C PHE A 137 5.81 17.82 13.46
N VAL A 138 6.99 17.25 13.48
CA VAL A 138 8.25 18.02 13.44
C VAL A 138 8.66 18.30 11.99
N THR A 139 9.48 19.34 11.78
CA THR A 139 10.15 19.54 10.49
C THR A 139 11.11 18.38 10.25
N PRO A 140 10.98 17.64 9.13
CA PRO A 140 11.88 16.54 8.83
C PRO A 140 13.25 17.06 8.38
N ARG A 141 14.24 16.16 8.41
CA ARG A 141 15.53 16.38 7.77
C ARG A 141 15.43 16.02 6.26
N ALA A 142 15.95 16.86 5.38
CA ALA A 142 16.11 16.47 3.98
C ALA A 142 17.17 15.36 3.86
N LEU A 143 16.88 14.34 3.05
CA LEU A 143 17.87 13.31 2.69
C LEU A 143 18.98 13.91 1.86
N GLU A 144 20.22 13.60 2.17
CA GLU A 144 21.34 13.84 1.26
C GLU A 144 21.21 12.93 0.02
N THR A 145 21.79 13.35 -1.10
CA THR A 145 21.66 12.59 -2.36
C THR A 145 22.26 11.19 -2.24
N GLU A 146 23.33 11.07 -1.48
CA GLU A 146 24.06 9.81 -1.23
C GLU A 146 23.25 8.83 -0.38
N GLU A 147 22.41 9.33 0.54
CA GLU A 147 21.55 8.50 1.40
C GLU A 147 20.40 7.83 0.65
N ILE A 148 20.03 8.36 -0.53
CA ILE A 148 18.92 7.81 -1.31
C ILE A 148 19.21 6.38 -1.79
N ALA A 149 20.46 6.07 -2.04
CA ALA A 149 20.88 4.70 -2.39
C ALA A 149 20.57 3.70 -1.25
N ASP A 150 20.71 4.12 0.00
CA ASP A 150 20.40 3.28 1.18
C ASP A 150 18.89 3.04 1.30
N ILE A 151 18.07 4.01 0.90
CA ILE A 151 16.61 3.82 0.81
C ILE A 151 16.26 2.75 -0.25
N VAL A 152 16.85 2.84 -1.45
CA VAL A 152 16.63 1.85 -2.51
C VAL A 152 17.05 0.46 -2.04
N GLU A 153 18.20 0.35 -1.39
CA GLU A 153 18.71 -0.91 -0.83
C GLU A 153 17.80 -1.46 0.28
N ALA A 154 17.24 -0.61 1.15
CA ALA A 154 16.29 -1.04 2.19
C ALA A 154 15.03 -1.66 1.56
N TYR A 155 14.51 -1.10 0.46
CA TYR A 155 13.39 -1.70 -0.27
C TYR A 155 13.77 -3.01 -0.97
N ARG A 156 14.98 -3.09 -1.56
CA ARG A 156 15.49 -4.33 -2.15
C ARG A 156 15.58 -5.44 -1.11
N GLN A 157 16.17 -5.13 0.05
CA GLN A 157 16.27 -6.08 1.16
C GLN A 157 14.90 -6.46 1.73
N GLY A 158 13.96 -5.48 1.82
CA GLY A 158 12.58 -5.75 2.22
C GLY A 158 11.87 -6.70 1.24
N ALA A 159 12.13 -6.56 -0.06
CA ALA A 159 11.62 -7.45 -1.09
C ALA A 159 12.19 -8.88 -0.98
N GLU A 160 13.51 -9.03 -0.69
CA GLU A 160 14.13 -10.34 -0.41
C GLU A 160 13.56 -11.00 0.84
N ASN A 161 13.40 -10.22 1.90
CA ASN A 161 12.82 -10.70 3.15
C ASN A 161 11.36 -11.12 2.99
N ALA A 162 10.57 -10.40 2.16
CA ALA A 162 9.21 -10.79 1.79
C ALA A 162 9.19 -12.14 1.04
N MET A 163 10.13 -12.36 0.13
CA MET A 163 10.28 -13.66 -0.56
C MET A 163 10.64 -14.77 0.43
N ALA A 164 11.57 -14.52 1.34
CA ALA A 164 11.94 -15.48 2.39
C ALA A 164 10.78 -15.76 3.35
N ALA A 165 9.89 -14.79 3.60
CA ALA A 165 8.68 -14.94 4.38
C ALA A 165 7.55 -15.68 3.63
N GLY A 166 7.71 -16.01 2.35
CA GLY A 166 6.76 -16.82 1.58
C GLY A 166 5.57 -16.04 0.99
N PHE A 167 5.68 -14.72 0.80
CA PHE A 167 4.67 -13.94 0.08
C PHE A 167 4.58 -14.36 -1.40
N ASP A 168 3.49 -13.99 -2.07
CA ASP A 168 3.27 -14.23 -3.50
C ASP A 168 3.87 -13.12 -4.40
N GLY A 169 4.28 -12.01 -3.81
CA GLY A 169 4.85 -10.84 -4.46
C GLY A 169 4.93 -9.65 -3.50
N VAL A 170 5.20 -8.46 -4.04
CA VAL A 170 5.27 -7.22 -3.26
C VAL A 170 4.51 -6.08 -3.95
N GLU A 171 4.00 -5.16 -3.16
CA GLU A 171 3.47 -3.87 -3.63
C GLU A 171 4.32 -2.73 -3.05
N ILE A 172 4.75 -1.81 -3.89
CA ILE A 172 5.48 -0.61 -3.48
C ILE A 172 4.47 0.48 -3.08
N HIS A 173 4.55 0.96 -1.86
CA HIS A 173 3.68 2.03 -1.36
C HIS A 173 4.15 3.40 -1.84
N GLY A 174 3.68 3.83 -3.01
CA GLY A 174 3.96 5.14 -3.62
C GLY A 174 2.79 6.13 -3.49
N ALA A 175 2.07 6.12 -2.36
CA ALA A 175 0.79 6.81 -2.20
C ALA A 175 0.67 7.51 -0.84
N ASN A 176 -0.46 8.21 -0.65
CA ASN A 176 -0.96 8.73 0.63
C ASN A 176 -0.01 9.67 1.39
N GLY A 177 0.92 10.33 0.69
CA GLY A 177 1.83 11.30 1.29
C GLY A 177 3.00 10.69 2.06
N TYR A 178 3.36 9.43 1.81
CA TYR A 178 4.54 8.80 2.39
C TYR A 178 5.79 9.02 1.52
N LEU A 179 6.94 8.47 1.87
CA LEU A 179 8.24 8.89 1.34
C LEU A 179 8.28 8.95 -0.20
N LEU A 180 7.87 7.89 -0.89
CA LEU A 180 7.96 7.84 -2.37
C LEU A 180 7.01 8.85 -3.02
N ASP A 181 5.82 9.05 -2.45
CA ASP A 181 4.86 10.07 -2.88
C ASP A 181 5.38 11.49 -2.57
N GLN A 182 6.07 11.67 -1.42
CA GLN A 182 6.73 12.94 -1.09
C GLN A 182 7.80 13.34 -2.10
N PHE A 183 8.56 12.37 -2.63
CA PHE A 183 9.50 12.61 -3.72
C PHE A 183 8.80 12.95 -5.02
N LEU A 184 7.69 12.28 -5.32
CA LEU A 184 6.97 12.40 -6.58
C LEU A 184 6.27 13.75 -6.74
N GLN A 185 5.58 14.24 -5.70
CA GLN A 185 4.74 15.41 -5.81
C GLN A 185 5.49 16.73 -5.57
N SER A 186 5.18 17.74 -6.39
CA SER A 186 5.91 19.01 -6.43
C SER A 186 5.78 19.86 -5.16
N SER A 187 4.69 19.75 -4.39
CA SER A 187 4.51 20.51 -3.14
C SER A 187 5.50 20.12 -2.06
N THR A 188 5.97 18.89 -2.06
CA THR A 188 6.81 18.31 -1.01
C THR A 188 8.25 18.09 -1.44
N ASN A 189 8.53 18.13 -2.74
CA ASN A 189 9.87 17.95 -3.28
C ASN A 189 10.39 19.24 -3.93
N GLN A 190 11.22 19.96 -3.19
CA GLN A 190 11.88 21.21 -3.63
C GLN A 190 13.39 21.00 -3.88
N ARG A 191 13.80 19.76 -4.14
CA ARG A 191 15.20 19.43 -4.43
C ARG A 191 15.63 20.01 -5.78
N THR A 192 16.92 20.30 -5.87
CA THR A 192 17.57 20.83 -7.08
C THR A 192 18.58 19.84 -7.69
N ASP A 193 18.72 18.65 -7.09
CA ASP A 193 19.54 17.55 -7.59
C ASP A 193 18.74 16.64 -8.55
N ARG A 194 19.34 15.48 -8.90
CA ARG A 194 18.75 14.51 -9.82
C ARG A 194 17.45 13.85 -9.33
N TYR A 195 16.99 14.13 -8.09
CA TYR A 195 15.75 13.63 -7.51
C TYR A 195 14.68 14.71 -7.36
N GLY A 196 14.89 15.91 -7.92
CA GLY A 196 13.95 17.03 -7.84
C GLY A 196 13.83 17.83 -9.12
N GLY A 197 12.89 18.78 -9.14
CA GLY A 197 12.61 19.64 -10.31
C GLY A 197 11.67 18.96 -11.31
N SER A 198 12.18 18.38 -12.40
CA SER A 198 11.36 17.77 -13.45
C SER A 198 10.58 16.54 -12.98
N VAL A 199 9.53 16.17 -13.69
CA VAL A 199 8.72 14.97 -13.38
C VAL A 199 9.58 13.71 -13.37
N GLU A 200 10.50 13.59 -14.33
CA GLU A 200 11.43 12.47 -14.44
C GLU A 200 12.31 12.34 -13.20
N ASN A 201 12.81 13.45 -12.71
CA ASN A 201 13.65 13.48 -11.52
C ASN A 201 12.85 13.16 -10.24
N ARG A 202 11.64 13.73 -10.10
CA ARG A 202 10.77 13.45 -8.94
C ARG A 202 10.29 12.00 -8.89
N ALA A 203 10.03 11.39 -10.05
CA ALA A 203 9.64 9.99 -10.16
C ALA A 203 10.79 9.00 -9.96
N ARG A 204 12.05 9.46 -10.05
CA ARG A 204 13.25 8.63 -10.06
C ARG A 204 13.31 7.64 -8.90
N LEU A 205 13.10 8.10 -7.66
CA LEU A 205 13.20 7.22 -6.49
C LEU A 205 12.14 6.11 -6.52
N LEU A 206 10.89 6.42 -6.88
CA LEU A 206 9.83 5.41 -7.01
C LEU A 206 10.21 4.35 -8.07
N LEU A 207 10.77 4.78 -9.19
CA LEU A 207 11.18 3.88 -10.27
C LEU A 207 12.41 3.04 -9.89
N GLU A 208 13.41 3.63 -9.23
CA GLU A 208 14.60 2.90 -8.73
C GLU A 208 14.21 1.85 -7.67
N VAL A 209 13.30 2.18 -6.75
CA VAL A 209 12.75 1.22 -5.78
C VAL A 209 11.97 0.10 -6.47
N THR A 210 11.20 0.43 -7.50
CA THR A 210 10.46 -0.56 -8.29
C THR A 210 11.43 -1.48 -9.03
N ASP A 211 12.48 -0.95 -9.64
CA ASP A 211 13.52 -1.74 -10.31
C ASP A 211 14.27 -2.65 -9.34
N ALA A 212 14.54 -2.17 -8.13
CA ALA A 212 15.13 -2.98 -7.05
C ALA A 212 14.22 -4.16 -6.65
N ALA A 213 12.92 -3.95 -6.51
CA ALA A 213 11.96 -5.02 -6.23
C ALA A 213 11.85 -6.01 -7.40
N ILE A 214 11.84 -5.52 -8.65
CA ILE A 214 11.84 -6.35 -9.87
C ILE A 214 13.09 -7.24 -9.93
N SER A 215 14.26 -6.74 -9.52
CA SER A 215 15.49 -7.53 -9.51
C SER A 215 15.42 -8.76 -8.59
N VAL A 216 14.54 -8.72 -7.59
CA VAL A 216 14.31 -9.83 -6.65
C VAL A 216 13.18 -10.76 -7.13
N TRP A 217 12.04 -10.18 -7.54
CA TRP A 217 10.78 -10.92 -7.77
C TRP A 217 10.48 -11.20 -9.24
N GLY A 218 11.12 -10.50 -10.18
CA GLY A 218 10.61 -10.36 -11.54
C GLY A 218 9.41 -9.40 -11.62
N ALA A 219 9.20 -8.78 -12.76
CA ALA A 219 8.17 -7.75 -12.93
C ALA A 219 6.74 -8.28 -12.69
N GLY A 220 6.48 -9.55 -13.04
CA GLY A 220 5.17 -10.18 -12.90
C GLY A 220 4.67 -10.39 -11.45
N ARG A 221 5.49 -10.02 -10.43
CA ARG A 221 5.15 -10.14 -9.01
C ARG A 221 5.33 -8.84 -8.22
N VAL A 222 5.50 -7.73 -8.91
CA VAL A 222 5.66 -6.39 -8.32
C VAL A 222 4.48 -5.53 -8.72
N GLY A 223 3.78 -4.96 -7.73
CA GLY A 223 2.76 -3.94 -7.90
C GLY A 223 3.21 -2.59 -7.34
N VAL A 224 2.51 -1.53 -7.72
CA VAL A 224 2.72 -0.17 -7.20
C VAL A 224 1.38 0.44 -6.79
N HIS A 225 1.32 0.99 -5.57
CA HIS A 225 0.17 1.74 -5.07
C HIS A 225 0.39 3.24 -5.30
N LEU A 226 -0.59 3.91 -5.92
CA LEU A 226 -0.59 5.35 -6.18
C LEU A 226 -1.84 6.00 -5.60
N ALA A 227 -1.77 7.31 -5.31
CA ALA A 227 -2.92 8.10 -4.85
C ALA A 227 -2.93 9.47 -5.54
N PRO A 228 -3.29 9.53 -6.83
CA PRO A 228 -3.05 10.71 -7.67
C PRO A 228 -3.85 11.95 -7.26
N ARG A 229 -4.97 11.77 -6.56
CA ARG A 229 -5.83 12.88 -6.10
C ARG A 229 -6.01 12.95 -4.59
N ALA A 230 -5.23 12.17 -3.83
CA ALA A 230 -5.24 12.29 -2.37
C ALA A 230 -4.49 13.54 -1.92
N ASP A 231 -5.11 14.25 -1.00
CA ASP A 231 -4.55 15.43 -0.29
C ASP A 231 -4.08 15.06 1.13
N SER A 232 -4.06 13.78 1.46
CA SER A 232 -3.60 13.28 2.76
C SER A 232 -2.19 13.78 3.06
N HIS A 233 -1.94 14.16 4.31
CA HIS A 233 -0.62 14.60 4.76
C HIS A 233 -0.05 15.82 4.01
N ASP A 234 -0.93 16.74 3.60
CA ASP A 234 -0.55 18.00 2.97
C ASP A 234 0.16 17.80 1.61
N MET A 235 -0.34 16.83 0.85
CA MET A 235 0.19 16.50 -0.48
C MET A 235 -0.49 17.32 -1.56
N GLY A 236 0.29 17.68 -2.59
CA GLY A 236 -0.22 18.37 -3.76
C GLY A 236 0.80 18.39 -4.90
N ASP A 237 0.30 18.33 -6.11
CA ASP A 237 1.13 18.41 -7.33
C ASP A 237 0.59 19.46 -8.29
N ALA A 238 1.48 20.21 -8.92
CA ALA A 238 1.13 21.28 -9.86
C ALA A 238 0.42 20.74 -11.11
N ASN A 239 0.74 19.52 -11.53
CA ASN A 239 0.15 18.86 -12.71
C ASN A 239 0.03 17.34 -12.48
N ARG A 240 -0.98 16.93 -11.71
CA ARG A 240 -1.20 15.52 -11.33
C ARG A 240 -1.32 14.59 -12.55
N GLY A 241 -2.02 15.01 -13.59
CA GLY A 241 -2.20 14.22 -14.80
C GLY A 241 -0.87 13.91 -15.51
N GLU A 242 0.03 14.89 -15.59
CA GLU A 242 1.37 14.71 -16.16
C GLU A 242 2.25 13.84 -15.28
N THR A 243 2.32 14.15 -13.96
CA THR A 243 3.18 13.45 -13.00
C THR A 243 2.81 11.97 -12.89
N PHE A 244 1.55 11.65 -12.61
CA PHE A 244 1.10 10.27 -12.47
C PHE A 244 1.00 9.55 -13.81
N GLY A 245 0.70 10.26 -14.91
CA GLY A 245 0.75 9.72 -16.27
C GLY A 245 2.17 9.29 -16.67
N TYR A 246 3.18 10.11 -16.36
CA TYR A 246 4.58 9.72 -16.57
C TYR A 246 4.93 8.46 -15.79
N VAL A 247 4.57 8.39 -14.50
CA VAL A 247 4.81 7.21 -13.66
C VAL A 247 4.12 5.97 -14.25
N ALA A 248 2.85 6.09 -14.65
CA ALA A 248 2.10 4.98 -15.23
C ALA A 248 2.77 4.43 -16.50
N ARG A 249 3.23 5.31 -17.41
CA ARG A 249 3.98 4.89 -18.60
C ARG A 249 5.30 4.20 -18.28
N GLU A 250 6.06 4.74 -17.34
CA GLU A 250 7.34 4.15 -16.95
C GLU A 250 7.19 2.80 -16.26
N LEU A 251 6.15 2.62 -15.45
CA LEU A 251 5.79 1.33 -14.85
C LEU A 251 5.29 0.33 -15.91
N GLY A 252 4.54 0.81 -16.91
CA GLY A 252 4.12 0.00 -18.07
C GLY A 252 5.29 -0.55 -18.87
N LYS A 253 6.33 0.28 -19.13
CA LYS A 253 7.57 -0.17 -19.81
C LYS A 253 8.32 -1.26 -19.05
N ARG A 254 8.21 -1.28 -17.71
CA ARG A 254 8.80 -2.29 -16.82
C ARG A 254 7.99 -3.58 -16.77
N GLY A 255 6.73 -3.55 -17.23
CA GLY A 255 5.85 -4.71 -17.25
C GLY A 255 5.48 -5.23 -15.88
N ILE A 256 5.33 -4.34 -14.88
CA ILE A 256 4.95 -4.76 -13.53
C ILE A 256 3.55 -5.39 -13.51
N ALA A 257 3.28 -6.19 -12.47
CA ALA A 257 2.04 -6.96 -12.34
C ALA A 257 0.79 -6.09 -12.32
N PHE A 258 0.80 -4.99 -11.57
CA PHE A 258 -0.36 -4.10 -11.46
C PHE A 258 0.00 -2.70 -10.94
N ILE A 259 -0.86 -1.73 -11.24
CA ILE A 259 -0.99 -0.50 -10.48
C ILE A 259 -2.30 -0.58 -9.69
N CYS A 260 -2.26 -0.27 -8.38
CA CYS A 260 -3.43 -0.02 -7.56
C CYS A 260 -3.54 1.49 -7.32
N ALA A 261 -4.63 2.13 -7.74
CA ALA A 261 -4.79 3.57 -7.56
C ALA A 261 -5.93 3.88 -6.59
N ARG A 262 -5.60 4.63 -5.54
CA ARG A 262 -6.55 5.15 -4.57
C ARG A 262 -7.06 6.52 -4.98
N GLU A 263 -8.25 6.56 -5.54
CA GLU A 263 -8.97 7.79 -5.83
C GLU A 263 -10.48 7.56 -5.92
N LYS A 264 -11.27 8.62 -5.71
CA LYS A 264 -12.72 8.54 -5.85
C LYS A 264 -13.11 8.28 -7.32
N ALA A 265 -14.10 7.44 -7.51
CA ALA A 265 -14.69 7.13 -8.81
C ALA A 265 -15.72 8.22 -9.21
N ASP A 266 -15.24 9.40 -9.58
CA ASP A 266 -16.01 10.54 -10.06
C ASP A 266 -15.52 10.99 -11.45
N ASP A 267 -16.12 12.05 -12.00
CA ASP A 267 -15.83 12.54 -13.36
C ASP A 267 -14.40 13.08 -13.50
N ASP A 268 -13.76 13.48 -12.40
CA ASP A 268 -12.38 13.99 -12.38
C ASP A 268 -11.34 12.89 -12.18
N SER A 269 -11.76 11.61 -12.13
CA SER A 269 -10.87 10.48 -11.92
C SER A 269 -9.78 10.37 -12.99
N LEU A 270 -8.53 10.26 -12.57
CA LEU A 270 -7.39 10.00 -13.45
C LEU A 270 -7.24 8.52 -13.82
N THR A 271 -7.95 7.61 -13.14
CA THR A 271 -7.83 6.16 -13.36
C THR A 271 -7.97 5.75 -14.83
N PRO A 272 -8.93 6.24 -15.63
CA PRO A 272 -9.02 5.85 -17.03
C PRO A 272 -7.80 6.27 -17.88
N GLN A 273 -7.25 7.47 -17.59
CA GLN A 273 -6.02 7.94 -18.22
C GLN A 273 -4.84 7.05 -17.81
N LEU A 274 -4.64 6.86 -16.50
CA LEU A 274 -3.51 6.12 -15.95
C LEU A 274 -3.52 4.66 -16.41
N LYS A 275 -4.69 4.01 -16.43
CA LYS A 275 -4.85 2.66 -16.96
C LYS A 275 -4.43 2.57 -18.41
N LYS A 276 -4.87 3.51 -19.25
CA LYS A 276 -4.49 3.56 -20.67
C LYS A 276 -2.97 3.75 -20.85
N GLU A 277 -2.37 4.63 -20.07
CA GLU A 277 -0.95 4.93 -20.16
C GLU A 277 -0.07 3.80 -19.60
N PHE A 278 -0.54 3.09 -18.57
CA PHE A 278 0.12 1.92 -18.02
C PHE A 278 0.08 0.72 -18.98
N GLY A 279 -1.09 0.45 -19.57
CA GLY A 279 -1.30 -0.66 -20.51
C GLY A 279 -1.30 -2.06 -19.88
N GLY A 280 -1.19 -2.17 -18.55
CA GLY A 280 -1.26 -3.40 -17.76
C GLY A 280 -2.51 -3.50 -16.91
N VAL A 281 -2.51 -4.43 -15.93
CA VAL A 281 -3.64 -4.62 -15.01
C VAL A 281 -3.74 -3.47 -14.02
N PHE A 282 -4.92 -2.86 -13.93
CA PHE A 282 -5.20 -1.70 -13.10
C PHE A 282 -6.26 -2.02 -12.05
N ILE A 283 -5.93 -1.85 -10.78
CA ILE A 283 -6.81 -2.08 -9.64
C ILE A 283 -7.33 -0.71 -9.17
N ALA A 284 -8.64 -0.49 -9.24
CA ALA A 284 -9.26 0.71 -8.70
C ALA A 284 -9.52 0.55 -7.20
N ASN A 285 -9.33 1.62 -6.44
CA ASN A 285 -9.54 1.64 -5.00
C ASN A 285 -10.15 2.96 -4.56
N GLU A 286 -10.94 2.94 -3.55
CA GLU A 286 -11.62 3.94 -2.72
C GLU A 286 -13.15 3.99 -2.90
N ARG A 287 -13.84 3.51 -1.85
CA ARG A 287 -15.28 3.64 -1.62
C ARG A 287 -16.20 3.08 -2.72
N PHE A 288 -15.73 2.09 -3.46
CA PHE A 288 -16.59 1.41 -4.43
C PHE A 288 -17.72 0.64 -3.74
N THR A 289 -18.92 0.76 -4.29
CA THR A 289 -20.01 -0.22 -4.07
C THR A 289 -19.85 -1.39 -5.04
N LYS A 290 -20.57 -2.50 -4.79
CA LYS A 290 -20.61 -3.64 -5.73
C LYS A 290 -21.01 -3.21 -7.14
N ASP A 291 -22.08 -2.39 -7.27
CA ASP A 291 -22.60 -1.97 -8.57
C ASP A 291 -21.61 -1.05 -9.30
N GLN A 292 -21.01 -0.10 -8.61
CA GLN A 292 -19.98 0.77 -9.20
C GLN A 292 -18.76 -0.04 -9.65
N ALA A 293 -18.32 -1.01 -8.84
CA ALA A 293 -17.22 -1.89 -9.20
C ALA A 293 -17.53 -2.70 -10.47
N ASN A 294 -18.68 -3.35 -10.52
CA ASN A 294 -19.11 -4.11 -11.72
C ASN A 294 -19.26 -3.21 -12.95
N ALA A 295 -19.78 -1.99 -12.80
CA ALA A 295 -19.87 -1.03 -13.89
C ALA A 295 -18.48 -0.64 -14.43
N TRP A 296 -17.53 -0.34 -13.56
CA TRP A 296 -16.16 0.00 -13.95
C TRP A 296 -15.42 -1.15 -14.64
N LEU A 297 -15.62 -2.38 -14.17
CA LEU A 297 -15.08 -3.58 -14.82
C LEU A 297 -15.69 -3.77 -16.21
N ALA A 298 -17.01 -3.64 -16.32
CA ALA A 298 -17.72 -3.80 -17.59
C ALA A 298 -17.35 -2.73 -18.64
N GLU A 299 -17.09 -1.50 -18.18
CA GLU A 299 -16.66 -0.38 -19.01
C GLU A 299 -15.14 -0.41 -19.33
N GLY A 300 -14.40 -1.34 -18.74
CA GLY A 300 -12.94 -1.43 -18.91
C GLY A 300 -12.16 -0.30 -18.24
N LYS A 301 -12.75 0.42 -17.29
CA LYS A 301 -12.09 1.48 -16.50
C LYS A 301 -11.12 0.91 -15.46
N ALA A 302 -11.36 -0.32 -15.00
CA ALA A 302 -10.47 -1.09 -14.11
C ALA A 302 -10.53 -2.56 -14.49
N ASP A 303 -9.55 -3.35 -14.00
CA ASP A 303 -9.49 -4.81 -14.20
C ASP A 303 -9.85 -5.58 -12.94
N ALA A 304 -9.64 -4.97 -11.77
CA ALA A 304 -10.05 -5.47 -10.46
C ALA A 304 -10.36 -4.26 -9.55
N VAL A 305 -10.99 -4.51 -8.40
CA VAL A 305 -11.35 -3.46 -7.44
C VAL A 305 -10.89 -3.86 -6.04
N ALA A 306 -10.21 -2.93 -5.37
CA ALA A 306 -9.76 -3.12 -4.00
C ALA A 306 -10.72 -2.45 -3.01
N PHE A 307 -11.09 -3.22 -1.98
CA PHE A 307 -11.98 -2.81 -0.90
C PHE A 307 -11.21 -2.70 0.41
N GLY A 308 -11.32 -1.56 1.09
CA GLY A 308 -10.69 -1.31 2.38
C GLY A 308 -11.64 -1.58 3.55
N ILE A 309 -12.34 -0.54 4.02
CA ILE A 309 -13.25 -0.61 5.17
C ILE A 309 -14.25 -1.79 5.08
N PRO A 310 -14.82 -2.12 3.91
CA PRO A 310 -15.66 -3.30 3.81
C PRO A 310 -14.98 -4.59 4.26
N PHE A 311 -13.69 -4.80 3.94
CA PHE A 311 -12.95 -5.96 4.42
C PHE A 311 -12.60 -5.91 5.91
N ILE A 312 -12.54 -4.72 6.53
CA ILE A 312 -12.38 -4.66 7.99
C ILE A 312 -13.55 -5.34 8.68
N ALA A 313 -14.77 -4.95 8.30
CA ALA A 313 -15.99 -5.40 8.96
C ALA A 313 -16.56 -6.73 8.43
N ASN A 314 -16.12 -7.18 7.26
CA ASN A 314 -16.65 -8.39 6.61
C ASN A 314 -15.50 -9.31 6.21
N PRO A 315 -15.11 -10.28 7.06
CA PRO A 315 -14.05 -11.24 6.73
C PRO A 315 -14.38 -12.07 5.49
N ASP A 316 -15.67 -12.29 5.21
CA ASP A 316 -16.25 -13.03 4.10
C ASP A 316 -16.85 -12.08 3.02
N LEU A 317 -16.20 -10.94 2.77
CA LEU A 317 -16.73 -9.92 1.84
C LEU A 317 -17.06 -10.47 0.44
N PRO A 318 -16.22 -11.31 -0.19
CA PRO A 318 -16.56 -11.86 -1.51
C PRO A 318 -17.89 -12.64 -1.50
N GLU A 319 -18.12 -13.47 -0.52
CA GLU A 319 -19.34 -14.26 -0.35
C GLU A 319 -20.56 -13.38 -0.12
N ARG A 320 -20.42 -12.34 0.71
CA ARG A 320 -21.52 -11.37 0.97
C ARG A 320 -21.86 -10.60 -0.30
N LEU A 321 -20.87 -10.14 -1.04
CA LEU A 321 -21.09 -9.45 -2.30
C LEU A 321 -21.73 -10.36 -3.35
N GLU A 322 -21.35 -11.63 -3.42
CA GLU A 322 -21.92 -12.60 -4.37
C GLU A 322 -23.40 -12.87 -4.08
N GLN A 323 -23.75 -13.01 -2.81
CA GLN A 323 -25.12 -13.34 -2.35
C GLN A 323 -26.00 -12.12 -2.12
N ASP A 324 -25.53 -10.89 -2.40
CA ASP A 324 -26.21 -9.63 -2.04
C ASP A 324 -26.61 -9.57 -0.55
N ALA A 325 -25.78 -10.19 0.32
CA ALA A 325 -26.02 -10.20 1.74
C ALA A 325 -25.68 -8.87 2.41
N ALA A 326 -26.33 -8.56 3.52
CA ALA A 326 -26.06 -7.36 4.29
C ALA A 326 -24.61 -7.34 4.79
N LEU A 327 -23.95 -6.17 4.66
CA LEU A 327 -22.63 -5.97 5.23
C LEU A 327 -22.72 -5.61 6.72
N ASN A 328 -21.75 -6.08 7.49
CA ASN A 328 -21.56 -5.66 8.88
C ASN A 328 -21.19 -4.17 8.92
N GLU A 329 -21.66 -3.49 9.97
CA GLU A 329 -21.27 -2.11 10.21
C GLU A 329 -19.85 -2.04 10.78
N PRO A 330 -18.97 -1.19 10.21
CA PRO A 330 -17.62 -1.03 10.74
C PRO A 330 -17.61 -0.23 12.05
N HIS A 331 -16.67 -0.54 12.94
CA HIS A 331 -16.42 0.16 14.19
C HIS A 331 -15.12 0.97 14.13
N PRO A 332 -15.15 2.24 13.65
CA PRO A 332 -13.94 3.03 13.39
C PRO A 332 -13.02 3.21 14.59
N GLU A 333 -13.57 3.24 15.80
CA GLU A 333 -12.83 3.35 17.06
C GLU A 333 -11.90 2.15 17.33
N THR A 334 -12.14 1.01 16.65
CA THR A 334 -11.33 -0.21 16.78
C THR A 334 -10.30 -0.38 15.67
N PHE A 335 -10.27 0.49 14.64
CA PHE A 335 -9.41 0.30 13.48
C PHE A 335 -7.92 0.25 13.85
N TYR A 336 -7.49 1.08 14.78
CA TYR A 336 -6.10 1.21 15.22
C TYR A 336 -5.90 0.76 16.68
N GLY A 337 -6.77 -0.08 17.19
CA GLY A 337 -6.71 -0.59 18.55
C GLY A 337 -5.69 -1.69 18.76
N SER A 338 -5.74 -2.31 19.93
CA SER A 338 -5.00 -3.53 20.27
C SER A 338 -5.99 -4.68 20.52
N GLY A 339 -5.48 -5.91 20.44
CA GLY A 339 -6.27 -7.11 20.74
C GLY A 339 -7.29 -7.46 19.65
N PRO A 340 -8.22 -8.41 19.93
CA PRO A 340 -9.08 -9.04 18.94
C PRO A 340 -10.31 -8.22 18.55
N VAL A 341 -10.75 -7.27 19.40
CA VAL A 341 -12.00 -6.52 19.21
C VAL A 341 -11.91 -5.61 17.98
N GLY A 342 -12.93 -5.71 17.10
CA GLY A 342 -12.98 -5.00 15.82
C GLY A 342 -11.90 -5.43 14.85
N TYR A 343 -11.29 -6.61 15.06
CA TYR A 343 -10.22 -7.15 14.24
C TYR A 343 -10.55 -8.55 13.69
N ILE A 344 -10.83 -9.51 14.60
CA ILE A 344 -11.15 -10.90 14.24
C ILE A 344 -12.54 -11.35 14.70
N ASP A 345 -13.31 -10.48 15.34
CA ASP A 345 -14.59 -10.79 15.99
C ASP A 345 -15.82 -10.35 15.17
N TYR A 346 -15.64 -9.81 13.96
CA TYR A 346 -16.76 -9.54 13.07
C TYR A 346 -17.42 -10.85 12.61
N PRO A 347 -18.78 -10.92 12.64
CA PRO A 347 -19.48 -12.14 12.27
C PRO A 347 -19.37 -12.42 10.77
N ARG A 348 -19.28 -13.70 10.43
CA ARG A 348 -19.44 -14.23 9.08
C ARG A 348 -20.91 -14.55 8.79
N LEU A 349 -21.26 -14.83 7.52
CA LEU A 349 -22.54 -15.37 7.10
C LEU A 349 -22.83 -16.71 7.77
#